data_e1b293ba45718461a57057799ade4b16
#
_entry.id   e1b293ba45718461a57057799ade4b16
#
_cell.length_a   1.000
_cell.length_b   1.000
_cell.length_c   1.000
_cell.angle_alpha   90.00
_cell.angle_beta   90.00
_cell.angle_gamma   90.00
#
_symmetry.space_group_name_H-M   'P 1'
#
loop_
_entity.id
_entity.type
_entity.pdbx_description
1 polymer ?
#
loop_
_entity_poly.entity_id
_entity_poly.type
_entity_poly.pdbx_seq_one_letter_code
_entity_poly.pdbx_strand_id
1 'polypeptide(L)'
;MSPSGAVATARCGDLRIGAVRVLVLDDEPLRAAALIAAARRGCPAANVTSTAGDPEAATDDARPRLVIIGPAHADRAAPADLVRALRARRPDLAVLVVSGRDTADAAVGAMKAGAADYLVLRDVDGLAQVTDAVARLGRAATVPGRAAAGRADGLSGLVGRSRAMDEVRTMIRTAAQTEAHVLLEGETGTGKEVVARAVHGLGRRAAGPFVPVNCAAVPEALAESEFFGHARGAFTGALQERPGALQLADRGTLFLDEVEDLPLPLQAKLLRVVQDREVRPLGGSALRRVDVRLIAASNRDLGRMVEAGAFRSDLYYRLRVFTIHLPPLRQRREDLPLLIEHFVARFNHRHGTTFVPPAAPGLRALLEHPWPGNVRELENTIESVLILASATGASMADMLGASQSAVGGFVLDERSRIVRVLDEHRWNRQRAAAALGISRVTLWRRMERHGIRDPLGTPSRETA
;
A
#
# COMPACT_ATOMS: atom_id res chain seq x y z
N MET A 1 20.55 64.31 30.61
CA MET A 1 21.34 63.27 31.30
C MET A 1 20.47 62.02 31.37
N SER A 2 20.79 61.04 30.53
CA SER A 2 20.15 59.71 30.55
C SER A 2 20.66 58.89 31.75
N PRO A 3 19.88 57.88 32.14
CA PRO A 3 20.48 56.54 32.03
C PRO A 3 19.55 55.49 31.43
N SER A 4 20.20 54.69 30.68
CA SER A 4 19.95 53.39 30.14
C SER A 4 19.39 52.39 31.18
N GLY A 5 18.25 51.72 30.81
CA GLY A 5 17.76 50.56 31.50
C GLY A 5 17.93 49.34 30.60
N ALA A 6 18.89 48.49 30.91
CA ALA A 6 19.13 47.22 30.24
C ALA A 6 18.10 46.20 30.68
N VAL A 7 17.28 45.71 29.75
CA VAL A 7 16.43 44.54 29.94
C VAL A 7 17.25 43.29 29.58
N ALA A 8 17.47 42.45 30.57
CA ALA A 8 18.10 41.17 30.41
C ALA A 8 17.20 40.20 29.62
N THR A 9 17.58 39.87 28.40
CA THR A 9 16.98 38.81 27.62
C THR A 9 17.58 37.49 28.03
N ALA A 10 16.80 36.65 28.70
CA ALA A 10 17.11 35.26 28.95
C ALA A 10 17.22 34.50 27.63
N ARG A 11 18.39 33.95 27.33
CA ARG A 11 18.62 33.06 26.21
C ARG A 11 17.99 31.70 26.51
N CYS A 12 16.84 31.43 25.92
CA CYS A 12 16.34 30.08 25.72
C CYS A 12 16.93 29.55 24.40
N GLY A 13 17.56 28.38 24.45
CA GLY A 13 18.29 27.82 23.31
C GLY A 13 17.40 27.52 22.12
N ASP A 14 17.47 28.35 21.08
CA ASP A 14 16.85 28.15 19.79
C ASP A 14 17.59 27.06 18.99
N LEU A 15 17.05 25.85 19.03
CA LEU A 15 17.22 24.90 17.95
C LEU A 15 16.44 25.46 16.73
N ARG A 16 17.11 26.24 15.91
CA ARG A 16 16.56 26.68 14.62
C ARG A 16 16.40 25.47 13.72
N ILE A 17 15.21 24.87 13.72
CA ILE A 17 14.75 23.99 12.64
C ILE A 17 14.69 24.88 11.39
N GLY A 18 15.51 24.60 10.37
CA GLY A 18 15.62 25.44 9.18
C GLY A 18 14.24 25.63 8.52
N ALA A 19 13.83 26.88 8.33
CA ALA A 19 12.55 27.22 7.72
C ALA A 19 12.42 26.59 6.32
N VAL A 20 11.30 25.93 6.04
CA VAL A 20 11.00 25.34 4.71
C VAL A 20 10.89 26.47 3.71
N ARG A 21 11.63 26.40 2.61
CA ARG A 21 11.51 27.36 1.51
C ARG A 21 10.49 26.84 0.50
N VAL A 22 9.46 27.65 0.24
CA VAL A 22 8.39 27.39 -0.71
C VAL A 22 8.45 28.44 -1.82
N LEU A 23 8.47 28.01 -3.06
CA LEU A 23 8.45 28.87 -4.22
C LEU A 23 7.11 28.73 -4.94
N VAL A 24 6.44 29.85 -5.21
CA VAL A 24 5.20 29.91 -6.00
C VAL A 24 5.53 30.44 -7.38
N LEU A 25 5.17 29.69 -8.41
CA LEU A 25 5.33 30.03 -9.83
C LEU A 25 3.95 30.35 -10.39
N ASP A 26 3.62 31.64 -10.48
CA ASP A 26 2.41 32.14 -11.17
C ASP A 26 2.62 33.55 -11.66
N ASP A 27 2.33 33.82 -12.94
CA ASP A 27 2.52 35.14 -13.57
C ASP A 27 1.40 36.12 -13.20
N GLU A 28 0.27 35.67 -12.65
CA GLU A 28 -0.83 36.55 -12.27
C GLU A 28 -0.73 36.99 -10.80
N PRO A 29 -0.51 38.26 -10.50
CA PRO A 29 -0.23 38.74 -9.15
C PRO A 29 -1.30 38.39 -8.11
N LEU A 30 -2.58 38.45 -8.47
CA LEU A 30 -3.69 38.14 -7.55
C LEU A 30 -3.73 36.65 -7.19
N ARG A 31 -3.52 35.78 -8.17
CA ARG A 31 -3.44 34.30 -7.93
C ARG A 31 -2.18 33.95 -7.16
N ALA A 32 -1.04 34.50 -7.53
CA ALA A 32 0.20 34.33 -6.78
C ALA A 32 0.03 34.71 -5.31
N ALA A 33 -0.60 35.86 -5.02
CA ALA A 33 -0.90 36.28 -3.66
C ALA A 33 -1.84 35.33 -2.91
N ALA A 34 -2.87 34.77 -3.57
CA ALA A 34 -3.77 33.79 -3.00
C ALA A 34 -3.05 32.48 -2.70
N LEU A 35 -2.21 31.99 -3.60
CA LEU A 35 -1.40 30.77 -3.39
C LEU A 35 -0.35 30.97 -2.28
N ILE A 36 0.28 32.15 -2.19
CA ILE A 36 1.18 32.50 -1.08
C ILE A 36 0.44 32.48 0.25
N ALA A 37 -0.76 33.10 0.30
CA ALA A 37 -1.58 33.08 1.51
C ALA A 37 -1.99 31.66 1.93
N ALA A 38 -2.37 30.82 0.98
CA ALA A 38 -2.66 29.41 1.22
C ALA A 38 -1.41 28.66 1.70
N ALA A 39 -0.26 28.87 1.08
CA ALA A 39 1.00 28.25 1.47
C ALA A 39 1.44 28.66 2.89
N ARG A 40 1.29 29.92 3.26
CA ARG A 40 1.58 30.41 4.63
C ARG A 40 0.62 29.84 5.68
N ARG A 41 -0.66 29.69 5.35
CA ARG A 41 -1.62 29.01 6.24
C ARG A 41 -1.27 27.54 6.44
N GLY A 42 -0.89 26.84 5.37
CA GLY A 42 -0.53 25.42 5.43
C GLY A 42 0.81 25.14 6.13
N CYS A 43 1.76 26.07 6.00
CA CYS A 43 3.09 25.98 6.64
C CYS A 43 3.53 27.34 7.20
N PRO A 44 3.09 27.73 8.42
CA PRO A 44 3.35 29.07 8.99
C PRO A 44 4.84 29.40 9.17
N ALA A 45 5.68 28.39 9.36
CA ALA A 45 7.13 28.56 9.50
C ALA A 45 7.89 28.60 8.15
N ALA A 46 7.19 28.49 7.01
CA ALA A 46 7.83 28.51 5.70
C ALA A 46 8.21 29.91 5.25
N ASN A 47 9.37 30.01 4.59
CA ASN A 47 9.73 31.18 3.82
C ASN A 47 9.13 31.03 2.41
N VAL A 48 8.05 31.75 2.13
CA VAL A 48 7.29 31.67 0.87
C VAL A 48 7.65 32.85 -0.01
N THR A 49 8.19 32.55 -1.19
CA THR A 49 8.54 33.54 -2.24
C THR A 49 7.75 33.21 -3.52
N SER A 50 7.56 34.18 -4.38
CA SER A 50 6.97 34.00 -5.71
C SER A 50 7.84 34.60 -6.78
N THR A 51 7.70 34.08 -7.99
CA THR A 51 8.32 34.65 -9.19
C THR A 51 7.38 34.55 -10.38
N ALA A 52 7.48 35.52 -11.29
CA ALA A 52 6.81 35.54 -12.58
C ALA A 52 7.80 35.29 -13.75
N GLY A 53 9.01 34.80 -13.46
CA GLY A 53 10.04 34.58 -14.46
C GLY A 53 10.19 33.11 -14.86
N ASP A 54 11.35 32.79 -15.43
CA ASP A 54 11.72 31.43 -15.80
C ASP A 54 11.67 30.49 -14.58
N PRO A 55 10.80 29.48 -14.59
CA PRO A 55 10.65 28.54 -13.47
C PRO A 55 11.93 27.82 -13.09
N GLU A 56 12.78 27.50 -14.07
CA GLU A 56 14.00 26.74 -13.85
C GLU A 56 15.08 27.60 -13.16
N ALA A 57 15.32 28.80 -13.66
CA ALA A 57 16.26 29.75 -13.07
C ALA A 57 15.85 30.16 -11.64
N ALA A 58 14.56 30.44 -11.44
CA ALA A 58 14.01 30.80 -10.13
C ALA A 58 14.15 29.67 -9.09
N THR A 59 14.06 28.42 -9.53
CA THR A 59 14.22 27.27 -8.64
C THR A 59 15.69 27.06 -8.23
N ASP A 60 16.63 27.36 -9.11
CA ASP A 60 18.07 27.28 -8.81
C ASP A 60 18.48 28.37 -7.79
N ASP A 61 18.01 29.60 -7.97
CA ASP A 61 18.34 30.74 -7.08
C ASP A 61 17.70 30.61 -5.70
N ALA A 62 16.42 30.32 -5.62
CA ALA A 62 15.69 30.24 -4.36
C ALA A 62 15.99 28.95 -3.57
N ARG A 63 16.47 27.90 -4.20
CA ARG A 63 16.69 26.56 -3.64
C ARG A 63 15.52 26.08 -2.78
N PRO A 64 14.28 26.09 -3.30
CA PRO A 64 13.11 25.71 -2.53
C PRO A 64 13.09 24.21 -2.22
N ARG A 65 12.34 23.83 -1.21
CA ARG A 65 11.98 22.43 -0.92
C ARG A 65 10.64 22.03 -1.49
N LEU A 66 9.76 22.99 -1.70
CA LEU A 66 8.45 22.83 -2.31
C LEU A 66 8.26 23.91 -3.37
N VAL A 67 7.86 23.51 -4.56
CA VAL A 67 7.42 24.40 -5.64
C VAL A 67 5.93 24.22 -5.86
N ILE A 68 5.21 25.32 -5.93
CA ILE A 68 3.79 25.37 -6.31
C ILE A 68 3.73 25.97 -7.71
N ILE A 69 3.37 25.17 -8.71
CA ILE A 69 3.12 25.61 -10.08
C ILE A 69 1.67 26.06 -10.16
N GLY A 70 1.45 27.36 -10.27
CA GLY A 70 0.10 27.92 -10.40
C GLY A 70 -0.50 27.79 -11.80
N PRO A 71 -1.81 28.13 -11.96
CA PRO A 71 -2.55 27.97 -13.20
C PRO A 71 -1.92 28.67 -14.40
N ALA A 72 -1.27 29.82 -14.20
CA ALA A 72 -0.63 30.56 -15.30
C ALA A 72 0.45 29.73 -16.01
N HIS A 73 1.18 28.91 -15.30
CA HIS A 73 2.19 28.00 -15.86
C HIS A 73 1.61 26.62 -16.19
N ALA A 74 0.75 26.07 -15.32
CA ALA A 74 0.17 24.74 -15.49
C ALA A 74 -0.75 24.65 -16.73
N ASP A 75 -1.43 25.73 -17.10
CA ASP A 75 -2.41 25.75 -18.19
C ASP A 75 -1.83 26.21 -19.54
N ARG A 76 -0.61 26.80 -19.57
CA ARG A 76 0.07 27.26 -20.80
C ARG A 76 0.86 26.17 -21.50
N ALA A 77 1.53 25.30 -20.75
CA ALA A 77 2.34 24.21 -21.28
C ALA A 77 1.87 22.89 -20.69
N ALA A 78 2.30 21.74 -21.23
CA ALA A 78 2.05 20.47 -20.59
C ALA A 78 2.72 20.46 -19.20
N PRO A 79 1.97 20.46 -18.09
CA PRO A 79 2.55 20.57 -16.75
C PRO A 79 3.54 19.43 -16.45
N ALA A 80 3.39 18.31 -17.15
CA ALA A 80 4.30 17.17 -17.08
C ALA A 80 5.74 17.52 -17.51
N ASP A 81 5.92 18.38 -18.52
CA ASP A 81 7.25 18.72 -19.02
C ASP A 81 7.98 19.63 -18.04
N LEU A 82 7.29 20.62 -17.48
CA LEU A 82 7.85 21.47 -16.44
C LEU A 82 8.19 20.70 -15.16
N VAL A 83 7.31 19.79 -14.72
CA VAL A 83 7.59 18.92 -13.58
C VAL A 83 8.82 18.05 -13.85
N ARG A 84 8.95 17.50 -15.05
CA ARG A 84 10.09 16.65 -15.45
C ARG A 84 11.39 17.47 -15.46
N ALA A 85 11.40 18.68 -16.01
CA ALA A 85 12.56 19.57 -16.05
C ALA A 85 13.03 19.94 -14.63
N LEU A 86 12.12 20.38 -13.76
CA LEU A 86 12.43 20.73 -12.37
C LEU A 86 12.98 19.53 -11.58
N ARG A 87 12.39 18.36 -11.77
CA ARG A 87 12.83 17.15 -11.08
C ARG A 87 14.12 16.53 -11.65
N ALA A 88 14.42 16.72 -12.91
CA ALA A 88 15.70 16.32 -13.49
C ALA A 88 16.89 17.05 -12.84
N ARG A 89 16.71 18.37 -12.56
CA ARG A 89 17.71 19.19 -11.86
C ARG A 89 17.74 18.96 -10.36
N ARG A 90 16.57 18.79 -9.76
CA ARG A 90 16.40 18.62 -8.30
C ARG A 90 15.49 17.45 -7.98
N PRO A 91 16.03 16.23 -7.88
CA PRO A 91 15.24 15.02 -7.57
C PRO A 91 14.56 15.04 -6.19
N ASP A 92 15.08 15.87 -5.25
CA ASP A 92 14.57 16.07 -3.89
C ASP A 92 13.41 17.08 -3.81
N LEU A 93 13.12 17.80 -4.91
CA LEU A 93 12.11 18.87 -4.94
C LEU A 93 10.70 18.27 -4.92
N ALA A 94 9.87 18.70 -3.96
CA ALA A 94 8.43 18.44 -4.00
C ALA A 94 7.77 19.45 -4.96
N VAL A 95 6.97 18.97 -5.90
CA VAL A 95 6.28 19.80 -6.87
C VAL A 95 4.77 19.60 -6.74
N LEU A 96 4.05 20.67 -6.36
CA LEU A 96 2.59 20.73 -6.33
C LEU A 96 2.11 21.47 -7.58
N VAL A 97 1.29 20.83 -8.40
CA VAL A 97 0.68 21.45 -9.58
C VAL A 97 -0.74 21.92 -9.22
N VAL A 98 -1.03 23.18 -9.48
CA VAL A 98 -2.36 23.77 -9.31
C VAL A 98 -2.79 24.29 -10.69
N SER A 99 -3.86 23.71 -11.25
CA SER A 99 -4.38 24.03 -12.59
C SER A 99 -5.78 24.64 -12.48
N GLY A 100 -6.12 25.53 -13.38
CA GLY A 100 -7.49 26.02 -13.56
C GLY A 100 -8.36 25.09 -14.40
N ARG A 101 -7.76 24.08 -15.04
CA ARG A 101 -8.44 23.14 -15.94
C ARG A 101 -8.53 21.77 -15.34
N ASP A 102 -9.72 21.19 -15.41
CA ASP A 102 -9.99 19.80 -14.97
C ASP A 102 -9.84 18.86 -16.15
N THR A 103 -8.61 18.43 -16.43
CA THR A 103 -8.34 17.44 -17.46
C THR A 103 -7.60 16.24 -16.82
N ALA A 104 -8.21 15.07 -16.88
CA ALA A 104 -7.63 13.85 -16.34
C ALA A 104 -6.24 13.54 -16.93
N ASP A 105 -6.06 13.82 -18.23
CA ASP A 105 -4.78 13.57 -18.93
C ASP A 105 -3.65 14.45 -18.38
N ALA A 106 -3.92 15.74 -18.07
CA ALA A 106 -2.92 16.64 -17.50
C ALA A 106 -2.54 16.21 -16.07
N ALA A 107 -3.52 15.79 -15.27
CA ALA A 107 -3.27 15.28 -13.91
C ALA A 107 -2.42 13.99 -13.95
N VAL A 108 -2.82 13.01 -14.77
CA VAL A 108 -2.08 11.76 -14.94
C VAL A 108 -0.68 12.01 -15.49
N GLY A 109 -0.53 12.91 -16.46
CA GLY A 109 0.75 13.31 -17.03
C GLY A 109 1.68 13.93 -15.99
N ALA A 110 1.20 14.89 -15.20
CA ALA A 110 1.97 15.54 -14.14
C ALA A 110 2.39 14.56 -13.04
N MET A 111 1.50 13.68 -12.61
CA MET A 111 1.80 12.65 -11.61
C MET A 111 2.85 11.64 -12.12
N LYS A 112 2.75 11.18 -13.38
CA LYS A 112 3.76 10.33 -14.01
C LYS A 112 5.12 11.03 -14.17
N ALA A 113 5.13 12.35 -14.38
CA ALA A 113 6.35 13.15 -14.43
C ALA A 113 7.00 13.35 -13.04
N GLY A 114 6.31 12.98 -11.96
CA GLY A 114 6.81 13.02 -10.59
C GLY A 114 6.32 14.21 -9.78
N ALA A 115 5.17 14.82 -10.12
CA ALA A 115 4.50 15.75 -9.23
C ALA A 115 4.14 15.06 -7.91
N ALA A 116 4.26 15.80 -6.81
CA ALA A 116 3.88 15.30 -5.48
C ALA A 116 2.36 15.31 -5.29
N ASP A 117 1.66 16.26 -5.96
CA ASP A 117 0.22 16.33 -5.99
C ASP A 117 -0.26 17.21 -7.17
N TYR A 118 -1.54 17.04 -7.56
CA TYR A 118 -2.18 17.84 -8.62
C TYR A 118 -3.57 18.28 -8.15
N LEU A 119 -3.83 19.58 -8.12
CA LEU A 119 -5.07 20.18 -7.64
C LEU A 119 -5.72 21.01 -8.73
N VAL A 120 -7.05 21.06 -8.74
CA VAL A 120 -7.84 21.91 -9.64
C VAL A 120 -8.43 23.09 -8.85
N LEU A 121 -8.04 24.31 -9.21
CA LEU A 121 -8.51 25.53 -8.57
C LEU A 121 -9.77 26.03 -9.29
N ARG A 122 -10.97 25.66 -8.79
CA ARG A 122 -12.25 26.10 -9.35
C ARG A 122 -12.86 27.30 -8.61
N ASP A 123 -12.60 27.39 -7.27
CA ASP A 123 -13.23 28.34 -6.36
C ASP A 123 -12.43 28.51 -5.06
N VAL A 124 -13.06 29.13 -4.05
CA VAL A 124 -12.46 29.37 -2.71
C VAL A 124 -12.11 28.05 -2.00
N ASP A 125 -12.86 26.97 -2.24
CA ASP A 125 -12.59 25.65 -1.66
C ASP A 125 -11.31 25.04 -2.22
N GLY A 126 -10.94 25.35 -3.46
CA GLY A 126 -9.65 24.97 -4.05
C GLY A 126 -8.45 25.53 -3.29
N LEU A 127 -8.54 26.74 -2.73
CA LEU A 127 -7.47 27.31 -1.89
C LEU A 127 -7.33 26.61 -0.53
N ALA A 128 -8.40 26.05 0.02
CA ALA A 128 -8.33 25.20 1.21
C ALA A 128 -7.57 23.89 0.90
N GLN A 129 -7.84 23.27 -0.24
CA GLN A 129 -7.11 22.08 -0.70
C GLN A 129 -5.61 22.37 -0.90
N VAL A 130 -5.25 23.55 -1.47
CA VAL A 130 -3.85 23.99 -1.56
C VAL A 130 -3.22 24.14 -0.18
N THR A 131 -3.94 24.74 0.79
CA THR A 131 -3.48 24.88 2.17
C THR A 131 -3.16 23.51 2.79
N ASP A 132 -4.03 22.53 2.64
CA ASP A 132 -3.87 21.18 3.18
C ASP A 132 -2.74 20.43 2.48
N ALA A 133 -2.61 20.55 1.16
CA ALA A 133 -1.51 19.96 0.40
C ALA A 133 -0.15 20.54 0.85
N VAL A 134 -0.07 21.86 1.01
CA VAL A 134 1.15 22.52 1.50
C VAL A 134 1.47 22.12 2.94
N ALA A 135 0.48 22.00 3.82
CA ALA A 135 0.67 21.52 5.19
C ALA A 135 1.22 20.10 5.22
N ARG A 136 0.76 19.24 4.34
CA ARG A 136 1.19 17.85 4.18
C ARG A 136 2.61 17.77 3.62
N LEU A 137 2.88 18.44 2.50
CA LEU A 137 4.17 18.44 1.81
C LEU A 137 5.23 19.23 2.61
N GLY A 138 4.85 20.33 3.28
CA GLY A 138 5.71 21.11 4.15
C GLY A 138 6.21 20.31 5.37
N ARG A 139 5.35 19.55 6.03
CA ARG A 139 5.76 18.62 7.10
C ARG A 139 6.73 17.56 6.62
N ALA A 140 6.55 17.04 5.42
CA ALA A 140 7.49 16.10 4.80
C ALA A 140 8.85 16.77 4.50
N ALA A 141 8.87 18.07 4.23
CA ALA A 141 10.07 18.84 3.90
C ALA A 141 10.83 19.40 5.14
N THR A 142 10.16 19.52 6.32
CA THR A 142 10.78 20.05 7.55
C THR A 142 11.66 19.04 8.28
N VAL A 143 11.56 17.75 8.01
CA VAL A 143 12.42 16.73 8.61
C VAL A 143 13.73 16.67 7.80
N PRO A 144 14.88 17.12 8.32
CA PRO A 144 16.17 17.00 7.63
C PRO A 144 16.46 15.52 7.36
N GLY A 145 16.56 15.15 6.10
CA GLY A 145 16.85 13.77 5.68
C GLY A 145 15.65 12.94 5.14
N ARG A 146 14.39 13.44 5.21
CA ARG A 146 13.24 12.63 4.76
C ARG A 146 12.85 12.83 3.29
N ALA A 147 13.23 13.96 2.65
CA ALA A 147 13.03 14.13 1.19
C ALA A 147 14.07 13.33 0.37
N ALA A 148 15.27 13.08 0.93
CA ALA A 148 16.23 12.11 0.39
C ALA A 148 15.94 10.68 0.89
N ALA A 149 15.32 10.52 2.07
CA ALA A 149 14.91 9.24 2.64
C ALA A 149 13.67 8.63 1.95
N GLY A 150 12.87 9.39 1.23
CA GLY A 150 11.75 8.88 0.42
C GLY A 150 12.22 8.04 -0.81
N ARG A 151 13.50 8.13 -1.17
CA ARG A 151 14.19 7.19 -2.08
C ARG A 151 15.26 6.33 -1.39
N ALA A 152 15.68 6.71 -0.15
CA ALA A 152 16.75 6.01 0.56
C ALA A 152 16.27 4.79 1.36
N ASP A 153 14.98 4.72 1.69
CA ASP A 153 14.46 3.57 2.44
C ASP A 153 13.20 3.05 1.73
N GLY A 154 13.31 2.38 0.59
CA GLY A 154 12.18 1.69 -0.09
C GLY A 154 11.35 0.77 0.85
N LEU A 155 11.52 0.97 2.16
CA LEU A 155 10.90 0.31 3.29
C LEU A 155 9.79 1.15 3.96
N SER A 156 9.42 2.31 3.40
CA SER A 156 8.46 3.24 4.02
C SER A 156 7.06 2.66 4.28
N GLY A 157 6.69 1.59 3.56
CA GLY A 157 5.46 0.81 3.81
C GLY A 157 5.59 -0.27 4.89
N LEU A 158 6.81 -0.57 5.38
CA LEU A 158 7.06 -1.58 6.40
C LEU A 158 7.02 -0.95 7.80
N VAL A 159 5.82 -0.91 8.38
CA VAL A 159 5.59 -0.39 9.73
C VAL A 159 6.00 -1.44 10.76
N GLY A 160 6.75 -1.02 11.79
CA GLY A 160 7.23 -1.83 12.90
C GLY A 160 8.63 -1.40 13.34
N ARG A 161 8.99 -1.67 14.60
CA ARG A 161 10.30 -1.41 15.20
C ARG A 161 10.86 -2.61 15.97
N SER A 162 10.15 -3.73 15.89
CA SER A 162 10.57 -4.97 16.53
C SER A 162 11.87 -5.49 15.92
N ARG A 163 12.67 -6.20 16.74
CA ARG A 163 13.90 -6.85 16.28
C ARG A 163 13.63 -7.78 15.10
N ALA A 164 12.53 -8.52 15.12
CA ALA A 164 12.12 -9.40 14.03
C ALA A 164 11.91 -8.63 12.72
N MET A 165 11.32 -7.42 12.77
CA MET A 165 11.15 -6.58 11.59
C MET A 165 12.47 -5.93 11.14
N ASP A 166 13.42 -5.68 12.02
CA ASP A 166 14.75 -5.19 11.65
C ASP A 166 15.57 -6.28 10.92
N GLU A 167 15.42 -7.52 11.32
CA GLU A 167 15.97 -8.68 10.60
C GLU A 167 15.35 -8.79 9.19
N VAL A 168 14.03 -8.67 9.07
CA VAL A 168 13.34 -8.64 7.77
C VAL A 168 13.84 -7.48 6.90
N ARG A 169 14.01 -6.26 7.43
CA ARG A 169 14.57 -5.12 6.68
C ARG A 169 15.96 -5.39 6.17
N THR A 170 16.80 -6.03 7.00
CA THR A 170 18.17 -6.40 6.61
C THR A 170 18.13 -7.41 5.45
N MET A 171 17.29 -8.42 5.53
CA MET A 171 17.12 -9.41 4.46
C MET A 171 16.58 -8.77 3.17
N ILE A 172 15.64 -7.83 3.26
CA ILE A 172 15.15 -7.07 2.11
C ILE A 172 16.28 -6.32 1.41
N ARG A 173 17.11 -5.59 2.17
CA ARG A 173 18.26 -4.85 1.61
C ARG A 173 19.26 -5.79 0.93
N THR A 174 19.55 -6.92 1.55
CA THR A 174 20.44 -7.95 0.97
C THR A 174 19.83 -8.52 -0.32
N ALA A 175 18.56 -8.93 -0.29
CA ALA A 175 17.87 -9.45 -1.47
C ALA A 175 17.83 -8.42 -2.62
N ALA A 176 17.59 -7.14 -2.31
CA ALA A 176 17.53 -6.07 -3.31
C ALA A 176 18.84 -5.86 -4.08
N GLN A 177 19.99 -6.14 -3.46
CA GLN A 177 21.31 -6.00 -4.08
C GLN A 177 21.62 -7.10 -5.11
N THR A 178 20.85 -8.19 -5.12
CA THR A 178 21.06 -9.35 -5.98
C THR A 178 19.97 -9.47 -7.05
N GLU A 179 20.26 -10.24 -8.13
CA GLU A 179 19.28 -10.65 -9.12
C GLU A 179 18.65 -12.02 -8.79
N ALA A 180 18.95 -12.58 -7.64
CA ALA A 180 18.44 -13.86 -7.20
C ALA A 180 16.90 -13.82 -7.06
N HIS A 181 16.27 -14.94 -7.32
CA HIS A 181 14.85 -15.13 -7.01
C HIS A 181 14.65 -15.13 -5.50
N VAL A 182 13.52 -14.60 -5.04
CA VAL A 182 13.19 -14.44 -3.62
C VAL A 182 11.93 -15.21 -3.30
N LEU A 183 11.98 -16.03 -2.26
CA LEU A 183 10.82 -16.68 -1.67
C LEU A 183 10.44 -15.98 -0.37
N LEU A 184 9.21 -15.49 -0.28
CA LEU A 184 8.63 -14.89 0.91
C LEU A 184 7.74 -15.91 1.61
N GLU A 185 8.08 -16.31 2.82
CA GLU A 185 7.31 -17.24 3.62
C GLU A 185 6.69 -16.54 4.83
N GLY A 186 5.44 -16.84 5.12
CA GLY A 186 4.74 -16.28 6.27
C GLY A 186 3.24 -16.42 6.15
N GLU A 187 2.55 -16.36 7.27
CA GLU A 187 1.09 -16.48 7.33
C GLU A 187 0.37 -15.46 6.47
N THR A 188 -0.89 -15.76 6.15
CA THR A 188 -1.75 -14.81 5.44
C THR A 188 -1.87 -13.50 6.23
N GLY A 189 -1.82 -12.36 5.52
CA GLY A 189 -1.97 -11.05 6.14
C GLY A 189 -0.73 -10.51 6.87
N THR A 190 0.45 -11.14 6.78
CA THR A 190 1.70 -10.65 7.39
C THR A 190 2.35 -9.48 6.66
N GLY A 191 1.96 -9.22 5.39
CA GLY A 191 2.48 -8.12 4.56
C GLY A 191 3.48 -8.56 3.50
N LYS A 192 3.41 -9.80 3.00
CA LYS A 192 4.31 -10.33 1.95
C LYS A 192 4.39 -9.45 0.71
N GLU A 193 3.27 -8.92 0.23
CA GLU A 193 3.26 -8.01 -0.93
C GLU A 193 4.03 -6.71 -0.67
N VAL A 194 3.92 -6.14 0.54
CA VAL A 194 4.67 -4.94 0.93
C VAL A 194 6.18 -5.21 0.89
N VAL A 195 6.60 -6.38 1.37
CA VAL A 195 8.00 -6.83 1.29
C VAL A 195 8.44 -7.02 -0.16
N ALA A 196 7.63 -7.65 -1.00
CA ALA A 196 7.94 -7.84 -2.42
C ALA A 196 8.15 -6.49 -3.14
N ARG A 197 7.27 -5.53 -2.91
CA ARG A 197 7.40 -4.16 -3.44
C ARG A 197 8.65 -3.44 -2.92
N ALA A 198 9.01 -3.65 -1.66
CA ALA A 198 10.23 -3.08 -1.07
C ALA A 198 11.50 -3.70 -1.70
N VAL A 199 11.55 -5.03 -1.89
CA VAL A 199 12.66 -5.71 -2.58
C VAL A 199 12.82 -5.22 -4.02
N HIS A 200 11.72 -5.05 -4.75
CA HIS A 200 11.73 -4.49 -6.11
C HIS A 200 12.21 -3.03 -6.12
N GLY A 201 11.59 -2.18 -5.28
CA GLY A 201 11.87 -0.73 -5.26
C GLY A 201 13.28 -0.36 -4.82
N LEU A 202 13.94 -1.19 -4.00
CA LEU A 202 15.34 -1.06 -3.61
C LEU A 202 16.29 -1.76 -4.59
N GLY A 203 15.77 -2.59 -5.48
CA GLY A 203 16.55 -3.44 -6.38
C GLY A 203 17.04 -2.71 -7.62
N ARG A 204 17.91 -3.40 -8.38
CA ARG A 204 18.45 -2.90 -9.65
C ARG A 204 17.38 -2.72 -10.72
N ARG A 205 16.22 -3.40 -10.59
CA ARG A 205 15.09 -3.35 -11.52
C ARG A 205 13.98 -2.40 -11.06
N ALA A 206 14.25 -1.50 -10.11
CA ALA A 206 13.27 -0.56 -9.55
C ALA A 206 12.62 0.38 -10.59
N ALA A 207 13.30 0.63 -11.72
CA ALA A 207 12.77 1.40 -12.84
C ALA A 207 11.93 0.56 -13.82
N GLY A 208 11.99 -0.78 -13.72
CA GLY A 208 11.22 -1.71 -14.54
C GLY A 208 9.82 -1.97 -14.00
N PRO A 209 9.00 -2.74 -14.72
CA PRO A 209 7.66 -3.08 -14.27
C PRO A 209 7.67 -4.00 -13.04
N PHE A 210 6.73 -3.78 -12.10
CA PHE A 210 6.38 -4.71 -11.04
C PHE A 210 4.99 -5.27 -11.35
N VAL A 211 4.94 -6.55 -11.71
CA VAL A 211 3.69 -7.22 -12.11
C VAL A 211 3.27 -8.21 -11.03
N PRO A 212 2.25 -7.90 -10.21
CA PRO A 212 1.71 -8.81 -9.22
C PRO A 212 0.70 -9.76 -9.87
N VAL A 213 0.79 -11.04 -9.52
CA VAL A 213 -0.19 -12.08 -9.88
C VAL A 213 -0.52 -12.88 -8.62
N ASN A 214 -1.78 -12.92 -8.24
CA ASN A 214 -2.26 -13.82 -7.20
C ASN A 214 -2.68 -15.14 -7.86
N CYS A 215 -1.97 -16.24 -7.55
CA CYS A 215 -2.18 -17.55 -8.18
C CYS A 215 -3.54 -18.16 -7.82
N ALA A 216 -4.05 -17.91 -6.61
CA ALA A 216 -5.36 -18.41 -6.17
C ALA A 216 -6.54 -17.66 -6.81
N ALA A 217 -6.33 -16.39 -7.22
CA ALA A 217 -7.40 -15.58 -7.81
C ALA A 217 -7.64 -15.88 -9.29
N VAL A 218 -6.68 -16.53 -9.96
CA VAL A 218 -6.78 -16.84 -11.40
C VAL A 218 -7.46 -18.20 -11.59
N PRO A 219 -8.60 -18.29 -12.29
CA PRO A 219 -9.23 -19.56 -12.61
C PRO A 219 -8.25 -20.47 -13.40
N GLU A 220 -8.20 -21.75 -13.06
CA GLU A 220 -7.27 -22.71 -13.66
C GLU A 220 -7.33 -22.73 -15.19
N ALA A 221 -8.53 -22.63 -15.77
CA ALA A 221 -8.75 -22.61 -17.22
C ALA A 221 -8.15 -21.36 -17.91
N LEU A 222 -7.96 -20.27 -17.18
CA LEU A 222 -7.41 -19.01 -17.72
C LEU A 222 -5.95 -18.80 -17.31
N ALA A 223 -5.48 -19.54 -16.32
CA ALA A 223 -4.18 -19.32 -15.71
C ALA A 223 -3.05 -19.37 -16.74
N GLU A 224 -3.07 -20.32 -17.67
CA GLU A 224 -2.05 -20.42 -18.71
C GLU A 224 -2.02 -19.16 -19.59
N SER A 225 -3.20 -18.65 -20.01
CA SER A 225 -3.32 -17.43 -20.80
C SER A 225 -2.87 -16.18 -20.05
N GLU A 226 -3.21 -16.07 -18.75
CA GLU A 226 -2.81 -14.92 -17.92
C GLU A 226 -1.29 -14.91 -17.65
N PHE A 227 -0.66 -16.06 -17.46
CA PHE A 227 0.79 -16.14 -17.22
C PHE A 227 1.63 -15.98 -18.49
N PHE A 228 1.29 -16.72 -19.56
CA PHE A 228 2.12 -16.87 -20.76
C PHE A 228 1.60 -16.06 -21.93
N GLY A 229 0.37 -15.54 -21.88
CA GLY A 229 -0.30 -14.88 -22.98
C GLY A 229 -0.89 -15.85 -24.00
N HIS A 230 -1.64 -15.32 -24.97
CA HIS A 230 -2.21 -16.11 -26.03
C HIS A 230 -2.13 -15.40 -27.38
N ALA A 231 -2.00 -16.20 -28.45
CA ALA A 231 -2.13 -15.74 -29.82
C ALA A 231 -3.60 -15.64 -30.20
N ARG A 232 -3.91 -14.86 -31.25
CA ARG A 232 -5.24 -14.79 -31.82
C ARG A 232 -5.70 -16.18 -32.25
N GLY A 233 -6.92 -16.59 -31.85
CA GLY A 233 -7.49 -17.89 -32.20
C GLY A 233 -7.01 -19.07 -31.31
N ALA A 234 -6.27 -18.82 -30.24
CA ALA A 234 -5.75 -19.86 -29.35
C ALA A 234 -6.85 -20.69 -28.64
N PHE A 235 -8.02 -20.09 -28.42
CA PHE A 235 -9.22 -20.72 -27.85
C PHE A 235 -10.48 -19.98 -28.30
N THR A 236 -11.66 -20.55 -28.05
CA THR A 236 -12.94 -19.92 -28.35
C THR A 236 -13.10 -18.62 -27.55
N GLY A 237 -13.07 -17.47 -28.25
CA GLY A 237 -13.09 -16.14 -27.63
C GLY A 237 -11.76 -15.38 -27.68
N ALA A 238 -10.67 -15.98 -28.13
CA ALA A 238 -9.39 -15.31 -28.35
C ALA A 238 -9.39 -14.47 -29.64
N LEU A 239 -10.13 -13.36 -29.62
CA LEU A 239 -10.30 -12.48 -30.79
C LEU A 239 -9.02 -11.70 -31.14
N GLN A 240 -8.18 -11.40 -30.16
CA GLN A 240 -6.93 -10.66 -30.28
C GLN A 240 -5.81 -11.38 -29.55
N GLU A 241 -4.57 -11.10 -29.93
CA GLU A 241 -3.39 -11.50 -29.16
C GLU A 241 -3.31 -10.69 -27.86
N ARG A 242 -2.97 -11.34 -26.74
CA ARG A 242 -2.76 -10.66 -25.45
C ARG A 242 -1.47 -11.13 -24.80
N PRO A 243 -0.58 -10.21 -24.37
CA PRO A 243 0.63 -10.56 -23.64
C PRO A 243 0.26 -11.09 -22.24
N GLY A 244 0.99 -12.10 -21.76
CA GLY A 244 0.86 -12.62 -20.42
C GLY A 244 1.71 -11.84 -19.39
N ALA A 245 1.49 -12.15 -18.10
CA ALA A 245 2.19 -11.51 -16.99
C ALA A 245 3.73 -11.58 -17.10
N LEU A 246 4.27 -12.69 -17.59
CA LEU A 246 5.71 -12.86 -17.83
C LEU A 246 6.26 -11.89 -18.88
N GLN A 247 5.50 -11.62 -19.94
CA GLN A 247 5.90 -10.66 -20.98
C GLN A 247 5.75 -9.21 -20.47
N LEU A 248 4.70 -8.93 -19.69
CA LEU A 248 4.48 -7.62 -19.06
C LEU A 248 5.56 -7.29 -18.02
N ALA A 249 6.15 -8.33 -17.39
CA ALA A 249 7.20 -8.19 -16.39
C ALA A 249 8.61 -8.14 -17.01
N ASP A 250 8.74 -8.13 -18.34
CA ASP A 250 10.05 -8.12 -18.99
C ASP A 250 10.92 -6.96 -18.51
N ARG A 251 12.20 -7.25 -18.22
CA ARG A 251 13.19 -6.34 -17.59
C ARG A 251 12.77 -5.78 -16.22
N GLY A 252 11.77 -6.38 -15.61
CA GLY A 252 11.22 -6.01 -14.31
C GLY A 252 11.17 -7.18 -13.34
N THR A 253 10.11 -7.17 -12.53
CA THR A 253 9.87 -8.19 -11.48
C THR A 253 8.45 -8.73 -11.61
N LEU A 254 8.32 -10.05 -11.67
CA LEU A 254 7.04 -10.75 -11.50
C LEU A 254 6.91 -11.17 -10.04
N PHE A 255 5.83 -10.74 -9.38
CA PHE A 255 5.49 -11.16 -8.04
C PHE A 255 4.35 -12.19 -8.09
N LEU A 256 4.62 -13.39 -7.59
CA LEU A 256 3.67 -14.50 -7.51
C LEU A 256 3.19 -14.62 -6.07
N ASP A 257 1.97 -14.19 -5.78
CA ASP A 257 1.36 -14.40 -4.46
C ASP A 257 0.59 -15.73 -4.45
N GLU A 258 0.62 -16.41 -3.30
CA GLU A 258 0.00 -17.73 -3.11
C GLU A 258 0.48 -18.74 -4.15
N VAL A 259 1.81 -18.82 -4.36
CA VAL A 259 2.43 -19.69 -5.39
C VAL A 259 2.14 -21.17 -5.18
N GLU A 260 1.80 -21.57 -3.97
CA GLU A 260 1.35 -22.92 -3.60
C GLU A 260 0.08 -23.37 -4.34
N ASP A 261 -0.76 -22.42 -4.76
CA ASP A 261 -2.00 -22.73 -5.47
C ASP A 261 -1.82 -22.81 -7.01
N LEU A 262 -0.57 -22.70 -7.48
CA LEU A 262 -0.26 -22.85 -8.90
C LEU A 262 -0.41 -24.32 -9.33
N PRO A 263 -1.24 -24.66 -10.34
CA PRO A 263 -1.40 -26.03 -10.83
C PRO A 263 -0.07 -26.65 -11.32
N LEU A 264 0.13 -27.95 -11.07
CA LEU A 264 1.36 -28.67 -11.45
C LEU A 264 1.78 -28.48 -12.93
N PRO A 265 0.86 -28.50 -13.93
CA PRO A 265 1.24 -28.25 -15.31
C PRO A 265 1.84 -26.85 -15.53
N LEU A 266 1.33 -25.84 -14.80
CA LEU A 266 1.84 -24.46 -14.90
C LEU A 266 3.17 -24.31 -14.16
N GLN A 267 3.38 -25.03 -13.05
CA GLN A 267 4.68 -25.08 -12.38
C GLN A 267 5.79 -25.57 -13.34
N ALA A 268 5.52 -26.59 -14.15
CA ALA A 268 6.46 -27.10 -15.15
C ALA A 268 6.78 -26.06 -16.24
N LYS A 269 5.76 -25.31 -16.70
CA LYS A 269 5.95 -24.24 -17.69
C LYS A 269 6.71 -23.06 -17.12
N LEU A 270 6.37 -22.65 -15.88
CA LEU A 270 7.08 -21.59 -15.19
C LEU A 270 8.56 -21.91 -15.00
N LEU A 271 8.88 -23.16 -14.63
CA LEU A 271 10.26 -23.61 -14.49
C LEU A 271 11.06 -23.40 -15.78
N ARG A 272 10.49 -23.78 -16.93
CA ARG A 272 11.14 -23.55 -18.23
C ARG A 272 11.45 -22.08 -18.47
N VAL A 273 10.47 -21.19 -18.19
CA VAL A 273 10.70 -19.74 -18.35
C VAL A 273 11.82 -19.24 -17.46
N VAL A 274 11.88 -19.73 -16.22
CA VAL A 274 12.93 -19.35 -15.25
C VAL A 274 14.31 -19.86 -15.68
N GLN A 275 14.38 -21.00 -16.36
CA GLN A 275 15.63 -21.61 -16.83
C GLN A 275 16.08 -21.04 -18.18
N ASP A 276 15.16 -21.03 -19.17
CA ASP A 276 15.47 -20.76 -20.56
C ASP A 276 15.28 -19.28 -20.92
N ARG A 277 14.59 -18.51 -20.07
CA ARG A 277 14.19 -17.12 -20.31
C ARG A 277 13.35 -16.94 -21.57
N GLU A 278 12.56 -17.95 -21.91
CA GLU A 278 11.71 -17.97 -23.10
C GLU A 278 10.27 -18.30 -22.74
N VAL A 279 9.34 -17.53 -23.32
CA VAL A 279 7.90 -17.71 -23.16
C VAL A 279 7.28 -18.07 -24.50
N ARG A 280 6.43 -19.09 -24.50
CA ARG A 280 5.59 -19.45 -25.65
C ARG A 280 4.13 -19.12 -25.32
N PRO A 281 3.51 -18.15 -26.03
CA PRO A 281 2.09 -17.87 -25.86
C PRO A 281 1.23 -19.07 -26.22
N LEU A 282 0.07 -19.19 -25.59
CA LEU A 282 -0.90 -20.23 -25.89
C LEU A 282 -1.35 -20.12 -27.37
N GLY A 283 -1.37 -21.23 -28.11
CA GLY A 283 -1.68 -21.24 -29.54
C GLY A 283 -0.62 -20.60 -30.45
N GLY A 284 0.46 -20.05 -29.89
CA GLY A 284 1.56 -19.44 -30.65
C GLY A 284 2.71 -20.42 -30.90
N SER A 285 3.40 -20.27 -32.04
CA SER A 285 4.60 -21.03 -32.37
C SER A 285 5.90 -20.31 -32.03
N ALA A 286 5.88 -18.96 -31.95
CA ALA A 286 7.06 -18.15 -31.71
C ALA A 286 7.45 -18.13 -30.22
N LEU A 287 8.73 -18.39 -29.94
CA LEU A 287 9.33 -18.19 -28.61
C LEU A 287 9.68 -16.70 -28.45
N ARG A 288 9.39 -16.14 -27.30
CA ARG A 288 9.72 -14.75 -26.92
C ARG A 288 10.67 -14.76 -25.75
N ARG A 289 11.81 -14.11 -25.88
CA ARG A 289 12.75 -13.95 -24.78
C ARG A 289 12.21 -12.95 -23.76
N VAL A 290 12.34 -13.29 -22.48
CA VAL A 290 11.95 -12.45 -21.35
C VAL A 290 13.04 -12.50 -20.28
N ASP A 291 13.37 -11.36 -19.71
CA ASP A 291 14.31 -11.26 -18.60
C ASP A 291 13.57 -10.77 -17.36
N VAL A 292 13.08 -11.72 -16.55
CA VAL A 292 12.20 -11.45 -15.40
C VAL A 292 12.85 -11.92 -14.12
N ARG A 293 12.88 -11.05 -13.11
CA ARG A 293 13.20 -11.45 -11.74
C ARG A 293 11.92 -11.96 -11.07
N LEU A 294 11.96 -13.11 -10.41
CA LEU A 294 10.82 -13.65 -9.65
C LEU A 294 10.93 -13.33 -8.17
N ILE A 295 9.81 -12.91 -7.59
CA ILE A 295 9.56 -12.91 -6.16
C ILE A 295 8.30 -13.74 -5.95
N ALA A 296 8.42 -14.86 -5.24
CA ALA A 296 7.29 -15.74 -4.92
C ALA A 296 6.92 -15.60 -3.45
N ALA A 297 5.64 -15.66 -3.12
CA ALA A 297 5.15 -15.65 -1.75
C ALA A 297 4.27 -16.86 -1.48
N SER A 298 4.44 -17.47 -0.32
CA SER A 298 3.64 -18.60 0.14
C SER A 298 3.20 -18.42 1.59
N ASN A 299 2.00 -18.90 1.90
CA ASN A 299 1.49 -19.03 3.27
C ASN A 299 1.56 -20.47 3.77
N ARG A 300 1.93 -21.42 2.91
CA ARG A 300 2.13 -22.85 3.23
C ARG A 300 3.61 -23.21 3.17
N ASP A 301 3.96 -24.29 3.82
CA ASP A 301 5.28 -24.90 3.73
C ASP A 301 5.44 -25.63 2.38
N LEU A 302 6.12 -24.98 1.43
CA LEU A 302 6.37 -25.55 0.10
C LEU A 302 7.21 -26.82 0.18
N GLY A 303 8.08 -27.00 1.18
CA GLY A 303 8.87 -28.20 1.37
C GLY A 303 7.99 -29.41 1.64
N ARG A 304 7.01 -29.28 2.53
CA ARG A 304 6.00 -30.33 2.79
C ARG A 304 5.12 -30.59 1.57
N MET A 305 4.81 -29.57 0.77
CA MET A 305 4.05 -29.77 -0.47
C MET A 305 4.86 -30.54 -1.53
N VAL A 306 6.17 -30.35 -1.56
CA VAL A 306 7.07 -31.15 -2.41
C VAL A 306 7.05 -32.63 -1.97
N GLU A 307 7.15 -32.89 -0.66
CA GLU A 307 7.07 -34.24 -0.12
C GLU A 307 5.73 -34.95 -0.43
N ALA A 308 4.64 -34.16 -0.42
CA ALA A 308 3.30 -34.62 -0.76
C ALA A 308 3.01 -34.68 -2.29
N GLY A 309 3.97 -34.30 -3.15
CA GLY A 309 3.80 -34.28 -4.60
C GLY A 309 2.86 -33.19 -5.12
N ALA A 310 2.47 -32.24 -4.27
CA ALA A 310 1.60 -31.11 -4.64
C ALA A 310 2.38 -29.91 -5.21
N PHE A 311 3.70 -29.89 -5.03
CA PHE A 311 4.60 -28.90 -5.61
C PHE A 311 5.84 -29.57 -6.20
N ARG A 312 6.34 -29.09 -7.33
CA ARG A 312 7.51 -29.67 -7.98
C ARG A 312 8.80 -29.28 -7.25
N SER A 313 9.64 -30.26 -6.99
CA SER A 313 10.93 -30.06 -6.30
C SER A 313 11.89 -29.18 -7.10
N ASP A 314 11.92 -29.34 -8.42
CA ASP A 314 12.80 -28.56 -9.31
C ASP A 314 12.44 -27.05 -9.31
N LEU A 315 11.16 -26.72 -9.34
CA LEU A 315 10.70 -25.33 -9.21
C LEU A 315 10.96 -24.78 -7.80
N TYR A 316 10.70 -25.57 -6.76
CA TYR A 316 10.94 -25.17 -5.38
C TYR A 316 12.40 -24.74 -5.17
N TYR A 317 13.37 -25.55 -5.55
CA TYR A 317 14.78 -25.20 -5.40
C TYR A 317 15.20 -24.00 -6.27
N ARG A 318 14.53 -23.76 -7.39
CA ARG A 318 14.80 -22.60 -8.24
C ARG A 318 14.23 -21.30 -7.67
N LEU A 319 13.11 -21.35 -6.95
CA LEU A 319 12.51 -20.19 -6.26
C LEU A 319 13.21 -19.92 -4.92
N ARG A 320 13.65 -20.96 -4.19
CA ARG A 320 14.28 -20.86 -2.86
C ARG A 320 15.77 -20.51 -2.90
N VAL A 321 16.16 -19.54 -3.73
CA VAL A 321 17.55 -19.07 -3.74
C VAL A 321 17.82 -18.13 -2.56
N PHE A 322 16.87 -17.24 -2.27
CA PHE A 322 16.92 -16.36 -1.12
C PHE A 322 15.54 -16.34 -0.43
N THR A 323 15.50 -16.74 0.84
CA THR A 323 14.24 -16.82 1.58
C THR A 323 14.14 -15.72 2.63
N ILE A 324 12.98 -15.05 2.69
CA ILE A 324 12.65 -14.08 3.73
C ILE A 324 11.43 -14.61 4.49
N HIS A 325 11.59 -14.87 5.78
CA HIS A 325 10.49 -15.27 6.65
C HIS A 325 9.86 -14.04 7.30
N LEU A 326 8.54 -13.88 7.14
CA LEU A 326 7.78 -12.82 7.78
C LEU A 326 7.16 -13.33 9.08
N PRO A 327 7.51 -12.72 10.22
CA PRO A 327 6.97 -13.13 11.50
C PRO A 327 5.47 -12.80 11.57
N PRO A 328 4.63 -13.68 12.14
CA PRO A 328 3.24 -13.38 12.43
C PRO A 328 3.13 -12.27 13.49
N LEU A 329 2.01 -11.55 13.49
CA LEU A 329 1.82 -10.36 14.35
C LEU A 329 1.94 -10.68 15.84
N ARG A 330 1.55 -11.89 16.27
CA ARG A 330 1.70 -12.37 17.64
C ARG A 330 3.16 -12.50 18.13
N GLN A 331 4.14 -12.58 17.21
CA GLN A 331 5.58 -12.61 17.51
C GLN A 331 6.23 -11.23 17.52
N ARG A 332 5.48 -10.17 17.10
CA ARG A 332 5.94 -8.78 17.06
C ARG A 332 4.89 -7.84 17.67
N ARG A 333 4.35 -8.20 18.83
CA ARG A 333 3.29 -7.43 19.51
C ARG A 333 3.69 -6.00 19.84
N GLU A 334 4.98 -5.74 20.02
CA GLU A 334 5.52 -4.39 20.22
C GLU A 334 5.31 -3.44 19.01
N ASP A 335 4.99 -3.99 17.82
CA ASP A 335 4.67 -3.21 16.64
C ASP A 335 3.18 -2.79 16.57
N LEU A 336 2.31 -3.42 17.37
CA LEU A 336 0.86 -3.15 17.35
C LEU A 336 0.52 -1.67 17.54
N PRO A 337 1.09 -0.92 18.52
CA PRO A 337 0.77 0.49 18.67
C PRO A 337 1.09 1.30 17.42
N LEU A 338 2.25 1.06 16.78
CA LEU A 338 2.67 1.75 15.57
C LEU A 338 1.77 1.41 14.37
N LEU A 339 1.34 0.15 14.25
CA LEU A 339 0.41 -0.27 13.21
C LEU A 339 -0.96 0.38 13.39
N ILE A 340 -1.46 0.46 14.63
CA ILE A 340 -2.73 1.13 14.95
C ILE A 340 -2.64 2.62 14.59
N GLU A 341 -1.59 3.32 15.03
CA GLU A 341 -1.34 4.72 14.68
C GLU A 341 -1.30 4.91 13.16
N HIS A 342 -0.61 4.04 12.45
CA HIS A 342 -0.51 4.07 10.99
C HIS A 342 -1.87 3.94 10.32
N PHE A 343 -2.71 2.96 10.73
CA PHE A 343 -4.02 2.74 10.13
C PHE A 343 -5.01 3.86 10.46
N VAL A 344 -5.00 4.37 11.69
CA VAL A 344 -5.80 5.54 12.07
C VAL A 344 -5.40 6.77 11.25
N ALA A 345 -4.11 7.05 11.13
CA ALA A 345 -3.61 8.17 10.32
C ALA A 345 -3.99 8.03 8.84
N ARG A 346 -3.92 6.81 8.30
CA ARG A 346 -4.31 6.52 6.90
C ARG A 346 -5.81 6.68 6.69
N PHE A 347 -6.64 6.23 7.63
CA PHE A 347 -8.08 6.43 7.61
C PHE A 347 -8.44 7.93 7.65
N ASN A 348 -7.86 8.66 8.60
CA ASN A 348 -8.07 10.10 8.73
C ASN A 348 -7.71 10.84 7.43
N HIS A 349 -6.59 10.47 6.82
CA HIS A 349 -6.17 11.07 5.56
C HIS A 349 -7.15 10.77 4.41
N ARG A 350 -7.69 9.55 4.34
CA ARG A 350 -8.62 9.13 3.27
C ARG A 350 -10.00 9.77 3.41
N HIS A 351 -10.48 9.93 4.65
CA HIS A 351 -11.86 10.34 4.95
C HIS A 351 -11.97 11.78 5.49
N GLY A 352 -10.86 12.52 5.61
CA GLY A 352 -10.87 13.89 6.16
C GLY A 352 -11.26 13.96 7.65
N THR A 353 -11.03 12.89 8.39
CA THR A 353 -11.37 12.78 9.83
C THR A 353 -10.15 13.05 10.72
N THR A 354 -10.38 13.21 12.04
CA THR A 354 -9.35 13.51 13.05
C THR A 354 -9.36 12.54 14.22
N PHE A 355 -9.62 11.26 13.97
CA PHE A 355 -9.59 10.26 15.03
C PHE A 355 -8.20 10.14 15.66
N VAL A 356 -8.19 9.89 16.98
CA VAL A 356 -6.97 9.65 17.75
C VAL A 356 -6.89 8.16 18.07
N PRO A 357 -5.69 7.53 18.05
CA PRO A 357 -5.51 6.16 18.49
C PRO A 357 -6.05 5.93 19.90
N PRO A 358 -6.54 4.73 20.23
CA PRO A 358 -7.22 4.48 21.50
C PRO A 358 -6.25 4.61 22.67
N ALA A 359 -6.73 5.21 23.76
CA ALA A 359 -6.02 5.25 25.05
C ALA A 359 -5.98 3.85 25.73
N ALA A 360 -5.25 3.76 26.85
CA ALA A 360 -4.87 2.50 27.48
C ALA A 360 -5.94 1.39 27.62
N PRO A 361 -7.22 1.62 27.95
CA PRO A 361 -8.18 0.52 28.07
C PRO A 361 -8.50 -0.15 26.73
N GLY A 362 -8.78 0.64 25.67
CA GLY A 362 -9.08 0.11 24.35
C GLY A 362 -7.85 -0.52 23.66
N LEU A 363 -6.67 0.01 23.92
CA LEU A 363 -5.41 -0.53 23.41
C LEU A 363 -5.12 -1.92 24.01
N ARG A 364 -5.44 -2.16 25.29
CA ARG A 364 -5.19 -3.46 25.95
C ARG A 364 -5.91 -4.60 25.23
N ALA A 365 -7.19 -4.43 24.89
CA ALA A 365 -7.96 -5.44 24.17
C ALA A 365 -7.33 -5.80 22.82
N LEU A 366 -6.82 -4.80 22.09
CA LEU A 366 -6.11 -5.00 20.82
C LEU A 366 -4.75 -5.69 21.02
N LEU A 367 -4.05 -5.41 22.12
CA LEU A 367 -2.75 -6.02 22.44
C LEU A 367 -2.87 -7.48 22.87
N GLU A 368 -3.96 -7.86 23.54
CA GLU A 368 -4.21 -9.22 24.02
C GLU A 368 -4.70 -10.18 22.92
N HIS A 369 -5.27 -9.62 21.84
CA HIS A 369 -5.81 -10.43 20.75
C HIS A 369 -4.68 -11.18 19.98
N PRO A 370 -4.88 -12.46 19.59
CA PRO A 370 -3.87 -13.28 18.93
C PRO A 370 -3.61 -12.94 17.46
N TRP A 371 -4.52 -12.21 16.80
CA TRP A 371 -4.46 -11.78 15.40
C TRP A 371 -4.17 -12.91 14.41
N PRO A 372 -5.03 -13.92 14.28
CA PRO A 372 -4.82 -15.03 13.34
C PRO A 372 -4.74 -14.58 11.87
N GLY A 373 -5.44 -13.50 11.49
CA GLY A 373 -5.35 -12.85 10.19
C GLY A 373 -4.27 -11.77 10.09
N ASN A 374 -3.40 -11.67 11.11
CA ASN A 374 -2.24 -10.80 11.17
C ASN A 374 -2.57 -9.31 10.93
N VAL A 375 -1.75 -8.63 10.14
CA VAL A 375 -1.89 -7.18 9.88
C VAL A 375 -3.15 -6.86 9.08
N ARG A 376 -3.59 -7.76 8.18
CA ARG A 376 -4.83 -7.58 7.40
C ARG A 376 -6.06 -7.59 8.31
N GLU A 377 -6.11 -8.46 9.29
CA GLU A 377 -7.19 -8.51 10.28
C GLU A 377 -7.19 -7.26 11.16
N LEU A 378 -6.01 -6.84 11.65
CA LEU A 378 -5.87 -5.61 12.43
C LEU A 378 -6.34 -4.39 11.63
N GLU A 379 -5.91 -4.24 10.37
CA GLU A 379 -6.33 -3.17 9.48
C GLU A 379 -7.85 -3.12 9.30
N ASN A 380 -8.47 -4.25 8.97
CA ASN A 380 -9.92 -4.36 8.78
C ASN A 380 -10.68 -4.02 10.08
N THR A 381 -10.17 -4.45 11.23
CA THR A 381 -10.77 -4.17 12.54
C THR A 381 -10.73 -2.67 12.85
N ILE A 382 -9.57 -2.02 12.66
CA ILE A 382 -9.42 -0.59 12.86
C ILE A 382 -10.33 0.19 11.92
N GLU A 383 -10.36 -0.15 10.63
CA GLU A 383 -11.22 0.50 9.63
C GLU A 383 -12.71 0.37 10.00
N SER A 384 -13.16 -0.82 10.40
CA SER A 384 -14.55 -1.05 10.83
C SER A 384 -14.93 -0.23 12.06
N VAL A 385 -14.06 -0.16 13.06
CA VAL A 385 -14.28 0.64 14.26
C VAL A 385 -14.38 2.13 13.93
N LEU A 386 -13.51 2.63 13.04
CA LEU A 386 -13.50 4.04 12.65
C LEU A 386 -14.71 4.42 11.78
N ILE A 387 -15.18 3.54 10.91
CA ILE A 387 -16.41 3.73 10.14
C ILE A 387 -17.61 3.88 11.08
N LEU A 388 -17.74 3.00 12.10
CA LEU A 388 -18.82 3.06 13.06
C LEU A 388 -18.71 4.30 13.96
N ALA A 389 -17.52 4.65 14.42
CA ALA A 389 -17.26 5.87 15.16
C ALA A 389 -17.67 7.11 14.37
N SER A 390 -17.37 7.13 13.05
CA SER A 390 -17.81 8.22 12.15
C SER A 390 -19.34 8.32 12.06
N ALA A 391 -20.03 7.19 12.02
CA ALA A 391 -21.49 7.14 11.89
C ALA A 391 -22.22 7.52 13.21
N THR A 392 -21.61 7.24 14.37
CA THR A 392 -22.22 7.45 15.69
C THR A 392 -21.75 8.72 16.39
N GLY A 393 -20.71 9.39 15.89
CA GLY A 393 -20.06 10.51 16.58
C GLY A 393 -19.27 10.10 17.82
N ALA A 394 -19.09 8.80 18.08
CA ALA A 394 -18.36 8.28 19.20
C ALA A 394 -16.84 8.33 18.98
N SER A 395 -16.04 8.31 20.05
CA SER A 395 -14.61 8.15 19.93
C SER A 395 -14.24 6.68 19.63
N MET A 396 -13.07 6.44 19.03
CA MET A 396 -12.53 5.09 18.85
C MET A 396 -12.37 4.35 20.19
N ALA A 397 -12.05 5.09 21.27
CA ALA A 397 -11.92 4.53 22.63
C ALA A 397 -13.26 4.05 23.18
N ASP A 398 -14.34 4.81 22.97
CA ASP A 398 -15.69 4.42 23.39
C ASP A 398 -16.16 3.18 22.65
N MET A 399 -15.90 3.10 21.34
CA MET A 399 -16.25 1.95 20.52
C MET A 399 -15.50 0.68 20.94
N LEU A 400 -14.22 0.79 21.29
CA LEU A 400 -13.42 -0.33 21.78
C LEU A 400 -13.70 -0.66 23.26
N GLY A 401 -14.07 0.34 24.09
CA GLY A 401 -14.39 0.18 25.52
C GLY A 401 -15.78 -0.40 25.78
N ALA A 402 -16.78 0.01 24.99
CA ALA A 402 -18.11 -0.62 24.99
C ALA A 402 -18.06 -2.09 24.53
N SER A 403 -16.95 -2.50 23.98
CA SER A 403 -16.72 -3.73 23.23
C SER A 403 -15.72 -4.68 23.85
N GLN A 404 -15.64 -4.81 25.17
CA GLN A 404 -15.13 -6.11 25.69
C GLN A 404 -16.00 -7.30 25.20
N SER A 405 -17.29 -7.05 24.95
CA SER A 405 -18.15 -7.97 24.19
C SER A 405 -18.06 -7.79 22.67
N ALA A 406 -17.67 -6.63 22.13
CA ALA A 406 -17.72 -6.33 20.70
C ALA A 406 -16.35 -6.44 19.98
N VAL A 407 -15.20 -6.32 20.65
CA VAL A 407 -13.93 -6.76 20.05
C VAL A 407 -14.00 -8.25 19.75
N GLY A 408 -14.61 -9.08 20.63
CA GLY A 408 -15.05 -10.44 20.30
C GLY A 408 -16.10 -10.49 19.16
N GLY A 409 -16.91 -9.47 18.98
CA GLY A 409 -17.97 -9.39 17.97
C GLY A 409 -17.52 -8.84 16.60
N PHE A 410 -16.53 -7.96 16.58
CA PHE A 410 -15.94 -7.41 15.34
C PHE A 410 -14.78 -8.25 14.80
N VAL A 411 -14.09 -8.97 15.68
CA VAL A 411 -12.94 -9.84 15.37
C VAL A 411 -13.37 -11.32 15.36
N LEU A 412 -14.65 -11.61 15.36
CA LEU A 412 -15.06 -12.99 15.08
C LEU A 412 -14.58 -13.33 13.68
N ASP A 413 -13.56 -14.22 13.61
CA ASP A 413 -13.25 -14.91 12.38
C ASP A 413 -14.54 -15.51 11.81
N GLU A 414 -14.58 -15.75 10.54
CA GLU A 414 -15.79 -16.28 9.89
C GLU A 414 -16.32 -17.52 10.63
N ARG A 415 -15.41 -18.35 11.15
CA ARG A 415 -15.74 -19.54 11.96
C ARG A 415 -16.49 -19.19 13.23
N SER A 416 -15.95 -18.31 14.03
CA SER A 416 -16.54 -17.88 15.32
C SER A 416 -17.87 -17.15 15.13
N ARG A 417 -18.00 -16.34 14.06
CA ARG A 417 -19.26 -15.70 13.67
C ARG A 417 -20.32 -16.73 13.31
N ILE A 418 -19.95 -17.73 12.51
CA ILE A 418 -20.86 -18.81 12.14
C ILE A 418 -21.29 -19.61 13.37
N VAL A 419 -20.33 -20.01 14.23
CA VAL A 419 -20.60 -20.77 15.46
C VAL A 419 -21.54 -20.00 16.37
N ARG A 420 -21.28 -18.70 16.64
CA ARG A 420 -22.15 -17.87 17.48
C ARG A 420 -23.58 -17.82 16.95
N VAL A 421 -23.76 -17.55 15.65
CA VAL A 421 -25.11 -17.48 15.05
C VAL A 421 -25.77 -18.86 15.05
N LEU A 422 -25.01 -19.95 14.91
CA LEU A 422 -25.55 -21.29 15.07
C LEU A 422 -26.01 -21.55 16.51
N ASP A 423 -25.25 -21.13 17.53
CA ASP A 423 -25.59 -21.26 18.95
C ASP A 423 -26.83 -20.40 19.29
N GLU A 424 -26.89 -19.13 18.86
CA GLU A 424 -28.03 -18.24 19.05
C GLU A 424 -29.34 -18.82 18.47
N HIS A 425 -29.21 -19.54 17.35
CA HIS A 425 -30.34 -20.21 16.68
C HIS A 425 -30.43 -21.72 16.98
N ARG A 426 -29.80 -22.18 18.09
CA ARG A 426 -29.82 -23.57 18.54
C ARG A 426 -29.47 -24.56 17.43
N TRP A 427 -28.43 -24.24 16.64
CA TRP A 427 -27.93 -25.04 15.53
C TRP A 427 -28.94 -25.26 14.39
N ASN A 428 -30.00 -24.48 14.34
CA ASN A 428 -30.92 -24.46 13.21
C ASN A 428 -30.26 -23.77 12.01
N ARG A 429 -29.73 -24.56 11.08
CA ARG A 429 -28.94 -24.10 9.91
C ARG A 429 -29.76 -23.16 8.99
N GLN A 430 -31.09 -23.33 8.89
CA GLN A 430 -31.92 -22.47 8.06
C GLN A 430 -32.08 -21.07 8.66
N ARG A 431 -32.35 -20.99 9.98
CA ARG A 431 -32.44 -19.71 10.68
C ARG A 431 -31.08 -19.01 10.77
N ALA A 432 -30.01 -19.76 11.04
CA ALA A 432 -28.65 -19.24 11.04
C ALA A 432 -28.22 -18.68 9.69
N ALA A 433 -28.54 -19.36 8.58
CA ALA A 433 -28.27 -18.89 7.24
C ALA A 433 -29.02 -17.59 6.92
N ALA A 434 -30.29 -17.49 7.28
CA ALA A 434 -31.11 -16.28 7.13
C ALA A 434 -30.54 -15.12 7.97
N ALA A 435 -30.15 -15.36 9.23
CA ALA A 435 -29.53 -14.35 10.09
C ALA A 435 -28.16 -13.86 9.58
N LEU A 436 -27.42 -14.72 8.89
CA LEU A 436 -26.14 -14.38 8.24
C LEU A 436 -26.31 -13.72 6.85
N GLY A 437 -27.54 -13.65 6.32
CA GLY A 437 -27.81 -13.12 4.97
C GLY A 437 -27.25 -13.98 3.84
N ILE A 438 -27.06 -15.30 4.06
CA ILE A 438 -26.51 -16.23 3.09
C ILE A 438 -27.43 -17.43 2.83
N SER A 439 -27.23 -18.13 1.73
CA SER A 439 -27.98 -19.36 1.46
C SER A 439 -27.56 -20.50 2.40
N ARG A 440 -28.46 -21.45 2.67
CA ARG A 440 -28.17 -22.64 3.48
C ARG A 440 -26.98 -23.46 2.91
N VAL A 441 -26.88 -23.53 1.57
CA VAL A 441 -25.76 -24.21 0.88
C VAL A 441 -24.45 -23.47 1.13
N THR A 442 -24.46 -22.14 1.08
CA THR A 442 -23.27 -21.31 1.37
C THR A 442 -22.84 -21.49 2.84
N LEU A 443 -23.81 -21.50 3.77
CA LEU A 443 -23.50 -21.76 5.19
C LEU A 443 -22.87 -23.15 5.36
N TRP A 444 -23.42 -24.20 4.74
CA TRP A 444 -22.88 -25.54 4.82
C TRP A 444 -21.43 -25.62 4.31
N ARG A 445 -21.13 -25.03 3.12
CA ARG A 445 -19.76 -24.98 2.57
C ARG A 445 -18.80 -24.24 3.48
N ARG A 446 -19.24 -23.17 4.13
CA ARG A 446 -18.42 -22.42 5.09
C ARG A 446 -18.18 -23.20 6.37
N MET A 447 -19.21 -23.88 6.90
CA MET A 447 -19.07 -24.77 8.05
C MET A 447 -18.05 -25.89 7.76
N GLU A 448 -18.12 -26.50 6.60
CA GLU A 448 -17.19 -27.56 6.18
C GLU A 448 -15.75 -27.03 6.05
N ARG A 449 -15.57 -25.89 5.38
CA ARG A 449 -14.28 -25.20 5.24
C ARG A 449 -13.63 -24.90 6.60
N HIS A 450 -14.41 -24.51 7.58
CA HIS A 450 -13.92 -24.14 8.92
C HIS A 450 -13.99 -25.28 9.95
N GLY A 451 -14.32 -26.50 9.52
CA GLY A 451 -14.39 -27.66 10.41
C GLY A 451 -15.44 -27.55 11.53
N ILE A 452 -16.53 -26.78 11.29
CA ILE A 452 -17.60 -26.57 12.27
C ILE A 452 -18.55 -27.76 12.24
N ARG A 453 -18.58 -28.53 13.35
CA ARG A 453 -19.48 -29.67 13.53
C ARG A 453 -20.51 -29.35 14.61
N ASP A 454 -21.72 -29.91 14.43
CA ASP A 454 -22.79 -29.81 15.43
C ASP A 454 -22.38 -30.51 16.72
N PRO A 455 -22.24 -29.83 17.86
CA PRO A 455 -21.85 -30.45 19.12
C PRO A 455 -22.91 -31.41 19.66
N LEU A 456 -24.16 -31.34 19.20
CA LEU A 456 -25.28 -32.16 19.67
C LEU A 456 -25.55 -33.38 18.78
N GLY A 457 -24.78 -33.56 17.69
CA GLY A 457 -24.80 -34.78 16.87
C GLY A 457 -26.16 -35.12 16.30
N THR A 458 -27.03 -34.16 16.01
CA THR A 458 -28.38 -34.44 15.47
C THR A 458 -28.25 -34.97 14.04
N PRO A 459 -28.66 -36.22 13.77
CA PRO A 459 -28.59 -36.75 12.42
C PRO A 459 -29.51 -35.95 11.51
N SER A 460 -29.00 -35.63 10.32
CA SER A 460 -29.73 -34.96 9.25
C SER A 460 -30.98 -35.78 8.94
N ARG A 461 -32.16 -35.34 9.34
CA ARG A 461 -33.41 -35.84 8.72
C ARG A 461 -33.45 -35.25 7.30
N GLU A 462 -32.90 -36.01 6.37
CA GLU A 462 -33.39 -36.02 5.00
C GLU A 462 -34.75 -36.66 5.02
N THR A 463 -35.79 -35.90 4.76
CA THR A 463 -37.02 -36.42 4.07
C THR A 463 -37.94 -35.28 3.73
N ALA A 464 -38.33 -35.30 2.47
CA ALA A 464 -39.45 -34.77 1.72
C ALA A 464 -39.33 -33.33 1.24
#